data_68373a1ac5e3aec73838eb24b44398ac
#
_entry.id   68373a1ac5e3aec73838eb24b44398ac
#
_cell.length_a   1.000
_cell.length_b   1.000
_cell.length_c   1.000
_cell.angle_alpha   90.00
_cell.angle_beta   90.00
_cell.angle_gamma   90.00
#
_symmetry.space_group_name_H-M   'P 1'
#
loop_
_entity.id
_entity.type
_entity.pdbx_description
1 polymer ?
#
loop_
_entity_poly.entity_id
_entity_poly.type
_entity_poly.pdbx_seq_one_letter_code
_entity_poly.pdbx_strand_id
1 'polypeptide(L)'
;MKLIISDADNGHLEAMKVLLEINGIPCFINGKNTSRIMPFIITKASLWVHLSEQENEAHLLMNNPEYDVKNKVDMDEYYKIKNEFKNNPNNLNSALVSLALFMGAIMLGMFILIKVLQWINT
;
A
#
# COMPACT_ATOMS: atom_id res chain seq x y z
N MET A 1 6.66 -4.81 -2.84
CA MET A 1 5.65 -5.85 -3.10
C MET A 1 6.14 -6.80 -4.17
N LYS A 2 6.00 -8.08 -3.94
CA LYS A 2 6.43 -9.11 -4.89
C LYS A 2 5.34 -10.14 -5.12
N LEU A 3 5.15 -10.52 -6.37
CA LEU A 3 4.25 -11.60 -6.79
C LEU A 3 4.82 -12.96 -6.38
N ILE A 4 4.00 -13.77 -5.72
CA ILE A 4 4.38 -15.13 -5.32
C ILE A 4 3.77 -16.16 -6.27
N ILE A 5 2.46 -16.15 -6.45
CA ILE A 5 1.75 -17.10 -7.29
C ILE A 5 0.48 -16.48 -7.87
N SER A 6 0.11 -16.92 -9.07
CA SER A 6 -1.18 -16.65 -9.68
C SER A 6 -1.93 -17.95 -9.90
N ASP A 7 -3.18 -18.00 -9.48
CA ASP A 7 -4.04 -19.19 -9.61
C ASP A 7 -5.48 -18.78 -9.90
N ALA A 8 -6.18 -19.61 -10.66
CA ALA A 8 -7.62 -19.47 -10.89
C ALA A 8 -8.44 -19.95 -9.67
N ASP A 9 -7.87 -20.78 -8.81
CA ASP A 9 -8.49 -21.28 -7.58
C ASP A 9 -8.26 -20.30 -6.43
N ASN A 10 -9.28 -19.51 -6.11
CA ASN A 10 -9.25 -18.58 -4.99
C ASN A 10 -9.12 -19.29 -3.63
N GLY A 11 -9.65 -20.50 -3.47
CA GLY A 11 -9.53 -21.29 -2.25
C GLY A 11 -8.08 -21.67 -1.97
N HIS A 12 -7.33 -22.05 -3.00
CA HIS A 12 -5.91 -22.34 -2.90
C HIS A 12 -5.09 -21.10 -2.49
N LEU A 13 -5.37 -19.95 -3.11
CA LEU A 13 -4.71 -18.69 -2.76
C LEU A 13 -5.00 -18.25 -1.32
N GLU A 14 -6.25 -18.40 -0.86
CA GLU A 14 -6.61 -18.11 0.53
C GLU A 14 -5.89 -19.03 1.53
N ALA A 15 -5.78 -20.31 1.23
CA ALA A 15 -5.01 -21.25 2.06
C ALA A 15 -3.54 -20.88 2.14
N MET A 16 -2.92 -20.51 1.02
CA MET A 16 -1.54 -20.03 0.97
C MET A 16 -1.35 -18.72 1.75
N LYS A 17 -2.31 -17.80 1.62
CA LYS A 17 -2.30 -16.54 2.38
C LYS A 17 -2.31 -16.80 3.89
N VAL A 18 -3.19 -17.66 4.36
CA VAL A 18 -3.26 -18.03 5.79
C VAL A 18 -1.96 -18.64 6.27
N LEU A 19 -1.38 -19.55 5.49
CA LEU A 19 -0.10 -20.18 5.80
C LEU A 19 1.03 -19.13 5.95
N LEU A 20 1.12 -18.18 5.03
CA LEU A 20 2.12 -17.11 5.07
C LEU A 20 1.90 -16.17 6.26
N GLU A 21 0.68 -15.75 6.52
CA GLU A 21 0.35 -14.83 7.63
C GLU A 21 0.61 -15.45 9.00
N ILE A 22 0.28 -16.73 9.19
CA ILE A 22 0.58 -17.46 10.45
C ILE A 22 2.09 -17.48 10.72
N ASN A 23 2.90 -17.52 9.68
CA ASN A 23 4.36 -17.55 9.79
C ASN A 23 5.01 -16.15 9.75
N GLY A 24 4.24 -15.08 9.91
CA GLY A 24 4.74 -13.72 10.00
C GLY A 24 5.13 -13.10 8.66
N ILE A 25 4.51 -13.53 7.57
CA ILE A 25 4.69 -12.97 6.22
C ILE A 25 3.39 -12.27 5.80
N PRO A 26 3.31 -10.92 5.90
CA PRO A 26 2.12 -10.19 5.46
C PRO A 26 1.98 -10.26 3.94
N CYS A 27 0.78 -10.61 3.49
CA CYS A 27 0.47 -10.78 2.07
C CYS A 27 -0.98 -10.39 1.76
N PHE A 28 -1.29 -10.27 0.47
CA PHE A 28 -2.63 -9.96 0.00
C PHE A 28 -2.91 -10.64 -1.33
N ILE A 29 -4.21 -10.82 -1.63
CA ILE A 29 -4.67 -11.37 -2.90
C ILE A 29 -5.23 -10.24 -3.75
N ASN A 30 -4.71 -10.10 -4.97
CA ASN A 30 -5.19 -9.15 -5.95
C ASN A 30 -6.01 -9.87 -7.03
N GLY A 31 -7.07 -9.22 -7.52
CA GLY A 31 -7.91 -9.75 -8.59
C GLY A 31 -9.03 -10.69 -8.16
N LYS A 32 -9.25 -10.88 -6.85
CA LYS A 32 -10.28 -11.77 -6.32
C LYS A 32 -11.71 -11.44 -6.78
N ASN A 33 -12.00 -10.17 -7.02
CA ASN A 33 -13.34 -9.70 -7.35
C ASN A 33 -13.59 -9.48 -8.85
N THR A 34 -12.59 -9.69 -9.70
CA THR A 34 -12.71 -9.43 -11.14
C THR A 34 -13.67 -10.39 -11.83
N SER A 35 -13.79 -11.61 -11.34
CA SER A 35 -14.73 -12.62 -11.84
C SER A 35 -16.20 -12.26 -11.61
N ARG A 36 -16.51 -11.39 -10.66
CA ARG A 36 -17.88 -10.89 -10.42
C ARG A 36 -18.30 -9.82 -11.41
N ILE A 37 -17.35 -9.02 -11.89
CA ILE A 37 -17.60 -7.91 -12.82
C ILE A 37 -17.65 -8.41 -14.25
N MET A 38 -16.83 -9.40 -14.59
CA MET A 38 -16.74 -9.98 -15.92
C MET A 38 -16.75 -11.51 -15.86
N PRO A 39 -17.94 -12.14 -15.76
CA PRO A 39 -18.04 -13.59 -15.58
C PRO A 39 -17.53 -14.40 -16.78
N PHE A 40 -17.33 -13.76 -17.94
CA PHE A 40 -16.85 -14.40 -19.17
C PHE A 40 -15.32 -14.36 -19.32
N ILE A 41 -14.62 -13.62 -18.47
CA ILE A 41 -13.17 -13.53 -18.48
C ILE A 41 -12.64 -14.34 -17.30
N ILE A 42 -11.93 -15.43 -17.58
CA ILE A 42 -11.22 -16.20 -16.56
C ILE A 42 -10.00 -15.38 -16.13
N THR A 43 -10.17 -14.56 -15.11
CA THR A 43 -9.08 -13.79 -14.51
C THR A 43 -8.48 -14.60 -13.37
N LYS A 44 -7.18 -14.82 -13.45
CA LYS A 44 -6.41 -15.40 -12.34
C LYS A 44 -6.21 -14.35 -11.25
N ALA A 45 -6.55 -14.68 -10.02
CA ALA A 45 -6.12 -13.91 -8.87
C ALA A 45 -4.64 -14.15 -8.58
N SER A 46 -4.00 -13.22 -7.91
CA SER A 46 -2.57 -13.25 -7.62
C SER A 46 -2.31 -13.01 -6.14
N LEU A 47 -1.42 -13.80 -5.57
CA LEU A 47 -0.95 -13.64 -4.20
C LEU A 47 0.36 -12.86 -4.19
N TRP A 48 0.41 -11.78 -3.42
CA TRP A 48 1.55 -10.89 -3.30
C TRP A 48 2.00 -10.77 -1.85
N VAL A 49 3.30 -10.69 -1.62
CA VAL A 49 3.87 -10.31 -0.32
C VAL A 49 4.10 -8.81 -0.26
N HIS A 50 3.84 -8.22 0.92
CA HIS A 50 4.06 -6.79 1.13
C HIS A 50 5.54 -6.42 1.19
N LEU A 51 6.36 -7.27 1.78
CA LEU A 51 7.79 -7.05 1.95
C LEU A 51 8.59 -7.87 0.94
N SER A 52 9.31 -7.19 0.05
CA SER A 52 10.13 -7.85 -0.98
C SER A 52 11.22 -8.76 -0.39
N GLU A 53 11.68 -8.45 0.81
CA GLU A 53 12.70 -9.21 1.54
C GLU A 53 12.23 -10.61 1.94
N GLN A 54 10.92 -10.81 2.05
CA GLN A 54 10.31 -12.09 2.42
C GLN A 54 9.92 -12.96 1.23
N GLU A 55 10.20 -12.53 0.00
CA GLU A 55 9.85 -13.29 -1.21
C GLU A 55 10.43 -14.71 -1.20
N ASN A 56 11.72 -14.84 -0.93
CA ASN A 56 12.40 -16.14 -0.91
C ASN A 56 11.85 -17.05 0.20
N GLU A 57 11.60 -16.50 1.38
CA GLU A 57 11.04 -17.26 2.51
C GLU A 57 9.59 -17.68 2.24
N ALA A 58 8.81 -16.84 1.56
CA ALA A 58 7.46 -17.19 1.13
C ALA A 58 7.46 -18.38 0.17
N HIS A 59 8.37 -18.41 -0.81
CA HIS A 59 8.52 -19.55 -1.72
C HIS A 59 8.98 -20.82 -1.01
N LEU A 60 9.94 -20.71 -0.09
CA LEU A 60 10.41 -21.84 0.71
C LEU A 60 9.30 -22.42 1.59
N LEU A 61 8.50 -21.57 2.21
CA LEU A 61 7.36 -21.98 3.05
C LEU A 61 6.25 -22.64 2.22
N MET A 62 5.98 -22.16 1.02
CA MET A 62 5.00 -22.77 0.12
C MET A 62 5.42 -24.16 -0.35
N ASN A 63 6.71 -24.39 -0.56
CA ASN A 63 7.25 -25.68 -0.95
C ASN A 63 7.37 -26.65 0.26
N ASN A 64 7.62 -26.13 1.43
CA ASN A 64 7.72 -26.88 2.68
C ASN A 64 6.99 -26.13 3.80
N PRO A 65 5.74 -26.53 4.15
CA PRO A 65 4.96 -25.87 5.20
C PRO A 65 5.59 -25.91 6.60
N GLU A 66 6.55 -26.80 6.82
CA GLU A 66 7.31 -26.90 8.08
C GLU A 66 8.53 -25.99 8.14
N TYR A 67 8.82 -25.25 7.05
CA TYR A 67 9.93 -24.32 7.02
C TYR A 67 9.80 -23.24 8.11
N ASP A 68 10.88 -23.04 8.86
CA ASP A 68 10.94 -22.00 9.91
C ASP A 68 11.38 -20.66 9.29
N VAL A 69 10.46 -19.71 9.24
CA VAL A 69 10.70 -18.37 8.70
C VAL A 69 11.61 -17.59 9.65
N LYS A 70 12.72 -17.08 9.15
CA LYS A 70 13.72 -16.34 9.93
C LYS A 70 13.33 -14.88 10.15
N ASN A 71 12.75 -14.23 9.12
CA ASN A 71 12.36 -12.82 9.14
C ASN A 71 10.86 -12.67 9.41
N LYS A 72 10.40 -13.17 10.55
CA LYS A 72 9.00 -13.04 10.95
C LYS A 72 8.69 -11.59 11.32
N VAL A 73 7.52 -11.13 10.87
CA VAL A 73 6.94 -9.85 11.28
C VAL A 73 5.84 -10.11 12.30
N ASP A 74 5.75 -9.27 13.33
CA ASP A 74 4.60 -9.28 14.22
C ASP A 74 3.37 -8.78 13.45
N MET A 75 2.46 -9.71 13.15
CA MET A 75 1.29 -9.43 12.32
C MET A 75 0.32 -8.47 13.01
N ASP A 76 0.18 -8.56 14.34
CA ASP A 76 -0.70 -7.68 15.10
C ASP A 76 -0.20 -6.23 15.07
N GLU A 77 1.08 -6.04 15.29
CA GLU A 77 1.73 -4.74 15.20
C GLU A 77 1.67 -4.19 13.77
N TYR A 78 1.97 -5.02 12.77
CA TYR A 78 1.92 -4.65 11.36
C TYR A 78 0.53 -4.15 10.94
N TYR A 79 -0.53 -4.89 11.26
CA TYR A 79 -1.89 -4.48 10.92
C TYR A 79 -2.37 -3.28 11.74
N LYS A 80 -1.92 -3.13 12.97
CA LYS A 80 -2.21 -1.96 13.79
C LYS A 80 -1.64 -0.69 13.14
N ILE A 81 -0.38 -0.70 12.77
CA ILE A 81 0.28 0.42 12.09
C ILE A 81 -0.42 0.72 10.76
N LYS A 82 -0.70 -0.30 9.96
CA LYS A 82 -1.40 -0.15 8.68
C LYS A 82 -2.79 0.48 8.85
N ASN A 83 -3.54 0.08 9.86
CA ASN A 83 -4.87 0.63 10.14
C ASN A 83 -4.80 2.06 10.67
N GLU A 84 -3.80 2.39 11.48
CA GLU A 84 -3.57 3.76 11.94
C GLU A 84 -3.29 4.71 10.76
N PHE A 85 -2.47 4.30 9.80
CA PHE A 85 -2.24 5.07 8.57
C PHE A 85 -3.50 5.21 7.71
N LYS A 86 -4.30 4.16 7.61
CA LYS A 86 -5.55 4.18 6.84
C LYS A 86 -6.63 5.04 7.48
N ASN A 87 -6.71 5.02 8.82
CA ASN A 87 -7.76 5.69 9.58
C ASN A 87 -7.40 7.13 9.99
N ASN A 88 -6.20 7.61 9.63
CA ASN A 88 -5.78 8.97 9.94
C ASN A 88 -5.74 9.83 8.67
N PRO A 89 -6.93 10.23 8.13
CA PRO A 89 -7.01 11.11 6.97
C PRO A 89 -6.47 12.52 7.26
N ASN A 90 -6.33 12.87 8.54
CA ASN A 90 -5.92 14.20 8.96
C ASN A 90 -4.46 14.52 8.57
N ASN A 91 -3.59 13.54 8.49
CA ASN A 91 -2.19 13.78 8.10
C ASN A 91 -2.06 14.20 6.63
N LEU A 92 -2.85 13.60 5.74
CA LEU A 92 -2.83 13.97 4.32
C LEU A 92 -3.52 15.31 4.08
N ASN A 93 -4.66 15.53 4.73
CA ASN A 93 -5.41 16.78 4.62
C ASN A 93 -4.66 17.95 5.25
N SER A 94 -4.00 17.77 6.39
CA SER A 94 -3.18 18.83 6.99
C SER A 94 -1.96 19.18 6.16
N ALA A 95 -1.31 18.21 5.53
CA ALA A 95 -0.20 18.45 4.60
C ALA A 95 -0.65 19.20 3.34
N LEU A 96 -1.80 18.83 2.77
CA LEU A 96 -2.39 19.52 1.61
C LEU A 96 -2.83 20.94 1.96
N VAL A 97 -3.45 21.16 3.11
CA VAL A 97 -3.85 22.49 3.59
C VAL A 97 -2.62 23.36 3.84
N SER A 98 -1.58 22.81 4.47
CA SER A 98 -0.31 23.53 4.69
C SER A 98 0.36 23.93 3.38
N LEU A 99 0.38 23.04 2.38
CA LEU A 99 0.93 23.33 1.05
C LEU A 99 0.13 24.43 0.33
N ALA A 100 -1.20 24.37 0.39
CA ALA A 100 -2.08 25.37 -0.20
C ALA A 100 -1.91 26.76 0.44
N LEU A 101 -1.78 26.83 1.76
CA LEU A 101 -1.51 28.07 2.49
C LEU A 101 -0.13 28.65 2.13
N PHE A 102 0.88 27.82 1.99
CA PHE A 102 2.22 28.23 1.61
C PHE A 102 2.24 28.82 0.18
N MET A 103 1.59 28.16 -0.78
CA MET A 103 1.46 28.68 -2.14
C MET A 103 0.66 29.99 -2.20
N GLY A 104 -0.42 30.09 -1.43
CA GLY A 104 -1.21 31.31 -1.32
C GLY A 104 -0.42 32.50 -0.77
N ALA A 105 0.42 32.25 0.24
CA ALA A 105 1.29 33.28 0.83
C ALA A 105 2.34 33.79 -0.18
N ILE A 106 2.93 32.90 -1.00
CA ILE A 106 3.88 33.29 -2.07
C ILE A 106 3.19 34.15 -3.11
N MET A 107 2.00 33.79 -3.58
CA MET A 107 1.26 34.57 -4.57
C MET A 107 0.89 35.97 -4.05
N LEU A 108 0.48 36.05 -2.80
CA LEU A 108 0.13 37.32 -2.15
C LEU A 108 1.37 38.21 -1.99
N GLY A 109 2.51 37.65 -1.61
CA GLY A 109 3.78 38.35 -1.53
C GLY A 109 4.22 38.90 -2.87
N MET A 110 4.10 38.13 -3.95
CA MET A 110 4.40 38.58 -5.33
C MET A 110 3.48 39.72 -5.76
N PHE A 111 2.19 39.63 -5.45
CA PHE A 111 1.23 40.69 -5.78
C PHE A 111 1.53 42.01 -5.07
N ILE A 112 1.88 41.97 -3.79
CA ILE A 112 2.30 43.15 -3.04
C ILE A 112 3.57 43.74 -3.61
N LEU A 113 4.54 42.92 -4.00
CA LEU A 113 5.81 43.36 -4.57
C LEU A 113 5.61 44.07 -5.90
N ILE A 114 4.73 43.55 -6.76
CA ILE A 114 4.36 44.19 -8.02
C ILE A 114 3.70 45.56 -7.78
N LYS A 115 2.80 45.65 -6.80
CA LYS A 115 2.14 46.94 -6.46
C LYS A 115 3.12 47.98 -5.93
N VAL A 116 4.07 47.59 -5.09
CA VAL A 116 5.12 48.47 -4.59
C VAL A 116 6.01 48.95 -5.72
N LEU A 117 6.41 48.07 -6.63
CA LEU A 117 7.23 48.48 -7.80
C LEU A 117 6.48 49.46 -8.73
N GLN A 118 5.18 49.25 -8.95
CA GLN A 118 4.35 50.19 -9.72
C GLN A 118 4.25 51.54 -9.05
N TRP A 119 4.15 51.57 -7.70
CA TRP A 119 4.09 52.81 -6.95
C TRP A 119 5.41 53.59 -6.97
N ILE A 120 6.56 52.89 -6.94
CA ILE A 120 7.89 53.51 -7.01
C ILE A 120 8.16 54.07 -8.41
N ASN A 121 7.63 53.44 -9.48
CA ASN A 121 7.82 53.88 -10.87
C ASN A 121 6.83 54.97 -11.33
N THR A 122 5.92 55.34 -10.48
CA THR A 122 5.07 56.51 -10.72
C THR A 122 5.61 57.71 -9.94
#